data_516a37ee62e083fd8dbb8b8272018709
#
_entry.id   516a37ee62e083fd8dbb8b8272018709
#
_cell.length_a   1.000
_cell.length_b   1.000
_cell.length_c   1.000
_cell.angle_alpha   90.00
_cell.angle_beta   90.00
_cell.angle_gamma   90.00
#
_symmetry.space_group_name_H-M   'P 1'
#
loop_
_entity.id
_entity.type
_entity.pdbx_description
1 polymer ?
#
loop_
_entity_poly.entity_id
_entity_poly.type
_entity_poly.pdbx_seq_one_letter_code
_entity_poly.pdbx_strand_id
1 'polypeptide(L)'
;MRRTMNKQTPNPGENKHILLITYAVVGMFVCLMGYFGYFLQVQSETVINNSYNARLDSFSDRIIRGKILSNDGRVLAETAVQEDGSEVRTYPYQDLFAHAVGYSDHGKAGLEALANFYLLSSHMNLAEQTLNQLADRKNLGDNVITTLDVDLQQAAQAALGDRKGAVVALEPDTGKILAMVSRPGFDPNTLGQEWETLISGDNTQAQLLNRVSQGVYPPGSTFKIVTALEYIREHPNTWQEFSFDCDGSYE
;
A
#
# COMPACT_ATOMS: atom_id res chain seq x y z
N MET A 1 -46.68 -17.81 -65.51
CA MET A 1 -46.85 -16.68 -64.59
C MET A 1 -45.50 -16.45 -63.84
N ARG A 2 -44.62 -15.57 -64.37
CA ARG A 2 -43.33 -15.23 -63.75
C ARG A 2 -43.54 -14.04 -62.82
N ARG A 3 -43.35 -14.27 -61.48
CA ARG A 3 -43.37 -13.22 -60.47
C ARG A 3 -42.02 -12.47 -60.53
N THR A 4 -42.03 -11.28 -61.04
CA THR A 4 -40.90 -10.34 -61.00
C THR A 4 -40.69 -9.88 -59.55
N MET A 5 -39.61 -10.33 -58.92
CA MET A 5 -39.16 -9.76 -57.62
C MET A 5 -38.69 -8.33 -57.86
N ASN A 6 -39.42 -7.36 -57.34
CA ASN A 6 -39.04 -5.97 -57.32
C ASN A 6 -37.85 -5.81 -56.35
N LYS A 7 -36.63 -5.66 -56.86
CA LYS A 7 -35.47 -5.27 -56.07
C LYS A 7 -35.63 -3.78 -55.72
N GLN A 8 -36.11 -3.51 -54.50
CA GLN A 8 -36.04 -2.17 -53.94
C GLN A 8 -34.55 -1.77 -53.81
N THR A 9 -34.12 -0.80 -54.55
CA THR A 9 -32.79 -0.17 -54.40
C THR A 9 -32.81 0.59 -53.06
N PRO A 10 -31.80 0.38 -52.15
CA PRO A 10 -31.78 1.07 -50.87
C PRO A 10 -31.66 2.58 -51.09
N ASN A 11 -32.47 3.32 -50.35
CA ASN A 11 -32.52 4.79 -50.43
C ASN A 11 -31.20 5.37 -49.86
N PRO A 12 -30.39 6.15 -50.63
CA PRO A 12 -29.07 6.60 -50.16
C PRO A 12 -29.12 7.49 -48.91
N GLY A 13 -30.28 8.01 -48.51
CA GLY A 13 -30.49 8.82 -47.33
C GLY A 13 -30.57 7.99 -46.01
N GLU A 14 -31.19 6.81 -46.05
CA GLU A 14 -31.31 5.94 -44.87
C GLU A 14 -29.97 5.34 -44.45
N ASN A 15 -29.07 5.06 -45.39
CA ASN A 15 -27.77 4.52 -45.12
C ASN A 15 -26.85 5.51 -44.37
N LYS A 16 -27.03 6.84 -44.56
CA LYS A 16 -26.20 7.84 -43.85
C LYS A 16 -26.48 7.89 -42.37
N HIS A 17 -27.74 7.76 -41.94
CA HIS A 17 -28.08 7.72 -40.50
C HIS A 17 -27.59 6.44 -39.83
N ILE A 18 -27.70 5.30 -40.50
CA ILE A 18 -27.18 4.02 -40.01
C ILE A 18 -25.66 4.09 -39.89
N LEU A 19 -24.96 4.63 -40.88
CA LEU A 19 -23.52 4.80 -40.87
C LEU A 19 -23.05 5.74 -39.77
N LEU A 20 -23.76 6.85 -39.52
CA LEU A 20 -23.47 7.77 -38.43
C LEU A 20 -23.61 7.08 -37.06
N ILE A 21 -24.69 6.32 -36.84
CA ILE A 21 -24.92 5.58 -35.62
C ILE A 21 -23.82 4.50 -35.44
N THR A 22 -23.48 3.80 -36.53
CA THR A 22 -22.40 2.80 -36.49
C THR A 22 -21.08 3.40 -36.08
N TYR A 23 -20.69 4.56 -36.66
CA TYR A 23 -19.45 5.23 -36.28
C TYR A 23 -19.49 5.77 -34.84
N ALA A 24 -20.64 6.25 -34.37
CA ALA A 24 -20.81 6.70 -33.00
C ALA A 24 -20.64 5.54 -32.02
N VAL A 25 -21.23 4.37 -32.31
CA VAL A 25 -21.07 3.17 -31.49
C VAL A 25 -19.64 2.65 -31.50
N VAL A 26 -19.00 2.59 -32.66
CA VAL A 26 -17.59 2.19 -32.80
C VAL A 26 -16.69 3.18 -32.04
N GLY A 27 -16.92 4.48 -32.17
CA GLY A 27 -16.20 5.51 -31.41
C GLY A 27 -16.33 5.34 -29.90
N MET A 28 -17.54 5.02 -29.42
CA MET A 28 -17.76 4.73 -27.99
C MET A 28 -16.97 3.50 -27.51
N PHE A 29 -16.90 2.42 -28.30
CA PHE A 29 -16.09 1.25 -27.96
C PHE A 29 -14.61 1.55 -27.97
N VAL A 30 -14.11 2.36 -28.91
CA VAL A 30 -12.70 2.78 -28.94
C VAL A 30 -12.37 3.61 -27.69
N CYS A 31 -13.24 4.54 -27.29
CA CYS A 31 -13.08 5.32 -26.07
C CYS A 31 -13.09 4.42 -24.81
N LEU A 32 -13.98 3.42 -24.78
CA LEU A 32 -14.05 2.46 -23.68
C LEU A 32 -12.77 1.64 -23.58
N MET A 33 -12.24 1.14 -24.70
CA MET A 33 -10.98 0.40 -24.75
C MET A 33 -9.81 1.29 -24.31
N GLY A 34 -9.77 2.54 -24.75
CA GLY A 34 -8.74 3.50 -24.34
C GLY A 34 -8.79 3.79 -22.83
N TYR A 35 -10.00 4.02 -22.31
CA TYR A 35 -10.19 4.20 -20.86
C TYR A 35 -9.80 2.96 -20.06
N PHE A 36 -10.15 1.77 -20.55
CA PHE A 36 -9.79 0.51 -19.90
C PHE A 36 -8.27 0.30 -19.88
N GLY A 37 -7.57 0.62 -20.98
CA GLY A 37 -6.11 0.61 -21.02
C GLY A 37 -5.49 1.58 -20.02
N TYR A 38 -6.01 2.80 -19.95
CA TYR A 38 -5.61 3.80 -18.95
C TYR A 38 -5.86 3.30 -17.51
N PHE A 39 -7.03 2.75 -17.25
CA PHE A 39 -7.39 2.20 -15.95
C PHE A 39 -6.41 1.09 -15.52
N LEU A 40 -6.10 0.14 -16.42
CA LEU A 40 -5.17 -0.95 -16.14
C LEU A 40 -3.76 -0.45 -15.84
N GLN A 41 -3.31 0.61 -16.50
CA GLN A 41 -1.94 1.12 -16.36
C GLN A 41 -1.77 2.05 -15.15
N VAL A 42 -2.79 2.83 -14.80
CA VAL A 42 -2.66 3.93 -13.84
C VAL A 42 -3.44 3.68 -12.54
N GLN A 43 -4.62 3.07 -12.61
CA GLN A 43 -5.52 2.97 -11.47
C GLN A 43 -5.65 1.56 -10.89
N SER A 44 -5.25 0.53 -11.63
CA SER A 44 -5.47 -0.87 -11.21
C SER A 44 -4.78 -1.19 -9.88
N GLU A 45 -3.55 -0.73 -9.68
CA GLU A 45 -2.82 -0.98 -8.43
C GLU A 45 -3.52 -0.38 -7.21
N THR A 46 -4.04 0.84 -7.33
CA THR A 46 -4.76 1.51 -6.24
C THR A 46 -6.06 0.78 -5.89
N VAL A 47 -6.77 0.25 -6.89
CA VAL A 47 -8.03 -0.48 -6.69
C VAL A 47 -7.77 -1.89 -6.16
N ILE A 48 -6.76 -2.58 -6.68
CA ILE A 48 -6.40 -3.94 -6.26
C ILE A 48 -5.88 -3.94 -4.82
N ASN A 49 -4.99 -2.99 -4.48
CA ASN A 49 -4.37 -2.89 -3.16
C ASN A 49 -5.24 -2.15 -2.13
N ASN A 50 -6.49 -1.85 -2.46
CA ASN A 50 -7.40 -1.25 -1.49
C ASN A 50 -7.67 -2.23 -0.33
N SER A 51 -7.42 -1.78 0.90
CA SER A 51 -7.62 -2.58 2.12
C SER A 51 -9.07 -3.08 2.32
N TYR A 52 -10.03 -2.43 1.66
CA TYR A 52 -11.45 -2.83 1.65
C TYR A 52 -11.82 -3.79 0.52
N ASN A 53 -10.84 -4.26 -0.27
CA ASN A 53 -11.09 -5.18 -1.37
C ASN A 53 -11.29 -6.62 -0.85
N ALA A 54 -12.50 -6.93 -0.41
CA ALA A 54 -12.87 -8.26 0.10
C ALA A 54 -12.70 -9.40 -0.93
N ARG A 55 -12.55 -9.09 -2.22
CA ARG A 55 -12.30 -10.12 -3.24
C ARG A 55 -10.94 -10.81 -3.05
N LEU A 56 -9.95 -10.09 -2.50
CA LEU A 56 -8.64 -10.67 -2.21
C LEU A 56 -8.72 -11.73 -1.11
N ASP A 57 -9.67 -11.63 -0.20
CA ASP A 57 -9.83 -12.59 0.89
C ASP A 57 -10.29 -13.95 0.35
N SER A 58 -10.97 -14.01 -0.81
CA SER A 58 -11.31 -15.27 -1.47
C SER A 58 -10.10 -16.04 -2.01
N PHE A 59 -8.94 -15.39 -2.17
CA PHE A 59 -7.69 -16.07 -2.54
C PHE A 59 -7.04 -16.77 -1.36
N SER A 60 -7.33 -16.36 -0.12
CA SER A 60 -6.83 -17.00 1.10
C SER A 60 -7.26 -18.47 1.24
N ASP A 61 -8.36 -18.87 0.59
CA ASP A 61 -8.80 -20.27 0.54
C ASP A 61 -7.86 -21.16 -0.29
N ARG A 62 -7.06 -20.57 -1.17
CA ARG A 62 -6.19 -21.29 -2.12
C ARG A 62 -4.70 -20.96 -1.94
N ILE A 63 -4.38 -19.91 -1.21
CA ILE A 63 -3.03 -19.38 -1.09
C ILE A 63 -2.71 -19.14 0.39
N ILE A 64 -1.62 -19.75 0.86
CA ILE A 64 -1.02 -19.44 2.15
C ILE A 64 -0.32 -18.09 2.00
N ARG A 65 -0.70 -17.12 2.81
CA ARG A 65 -0.17 -15.74 2.74
C ARG A 65 1.36 -15.71 2.84
N GLY A 66 2.00 -15.03 1.89
CA GLY A 66 3.46 -14.91 1.78
C GLY A 66 4.11 -14.18 2.96
N LYS A 67 5.42 -14.20 3.04
CA LYS A 67 6.21 -13.58 4.10
C LYS A 67 6.48 -12.11 3.81
N ILE A 68 6.61 -11.33 4.88
CA ILE A 68 7.20 -9.99 4.84
C ILE A 68 8.59 -10.09 5.44
N LEU A 69 9.60 -9.65 4.69
CA LEU A 69 11.00 -9.77 5.04
C LEU A 69 11.65 -8.38 5.17
N SER A 70 12.64 -8.27 6.05
CA SER A 70 13.52 -7.11 6.14
C SER A 70 14.47 -7.02 4.93
N ASN A 71 15.29 -5.98 4.87
CA ASN A 71 16.27 -5.76 3.82
C ASN A 71 17.33 -6.87 3.71
N ASP A 72 17.64 -7.53 4.83
CA ASP A 72 18.59 -8.64 4.96
C ASP A 72 17.94 -10.03 5.00
N GLY A 73 16.61 -10.11 4.77
CA GLY A 73 15.87 -11.36 4.67
C GLY A 73 15.37 -11.94 6.01
N ARG A 74 15.49 -11.22 7.13
CA ARG A 74 14.86 -11.65 8.40
C ARG A 74 13.34 -11.57 8.27
N VAL A 75 12.65 -12.55 8.88
CA VAL A 75 11.19 -12.65 8.79
C VAL A 75 10.53 -11.63 9.73
N LEU A 76 9.77 -10.69 9.17
CA LEU A 76 9.00 -9.70 9.92
C LEU A 76 7.56 -10.17 10.16
N ALA A 77 6.99 -10.90 9.19
CA ALA A 77 5.70 -11.57 9.31
C ALA A 77 5.67 -12.83 8.45
N GLU A 78 5.09 -13.92 8.97
CA GLU A 78 4.90 -15.17 8.24
C GLU A 78 3.62 -15.88 8.65
N THR A 79 3.15 -16.79 7.80
CA THR A 79 2.01 -17.65 8.12
C THR A 79 2.53 -19.04 8.44
N ALA A 80 2.30 -19.50 9.67
CA ALA A 80 2.55 -20.86 10.10
C ALA A 80 1.30 -21.72 9.87
N VAL A 81 1.46 -22.87 9.23
CA VAL A 81 0.41 -23.89 9.11
C VAL A 81 0.59 -24.85 10.27
N GLN A 82 -0.43 -25.00 11.11
CA GLN A 82 -0.42 -25.89 12.26
C GLN A 82 -0.75 -27.34 11.86
N GLU A 83 -0.57 -28.28 12.80
CA GLU A 83 -0.83 -29.69 12.56
C GLU A 83 -2.29 -30.00 12.21
N ASP A 84 -3.22 -29.18 12.68
CA ASP A 84 -4.65 -29.25 12.39
C ASP A 84 -5.06 -28.61 11.05
N GLY A 85 -4.08 -28.06 10.30
CA GLY A 85 -4.28 -27.35 9.05
C GLY A 85 -4.70 -25.89 9.21
N SER A 86 -4.84 -25.38 10.43
CA SER A 86 -5.13 -23.97 10.67
C SER A 86 -3.92 -23.08 10.32
N GLU A 87 -4.20 -21.90 9.81
CA GLU A 87 -3.20 -20.92 9.43
C GLU A 87 -3.15 -19.80 10.47
N VAL A 88 -1.97 -19.58 11.05
CA VAL A 88 -1.75 -18.53 12.04
C VAL A 88 -0.71 -17.55 11.49
N ARG A 89 -1.10 -16.28 11.38
CA ARG A 89 -0.17 -15.20 11.03
C ARG A 89 0.64 -14.82 12.25
N THR A 90 1.97 -14.85 12.16
CA THR A 90 2.88 -14.56 13.27
C THR A 90 3.82 -13.42 12.93
N TYR A 91 4.13 -12.63 13.94
CA TYR A 91 5.01 -11.47 13.89
C TYR A 91 6.15 -11.65 14.89
N PRO A 92 7.31 -12.21 14.46
CA PRO A 92 8.39 -12.60 15.36
C PRO A 92 8.96 -11.46 16.22
N TYR A 93 8.87 -10.23 15.73
CA TYR A 93 9.37 -9.04 16.42
C TYR A 93 8.30 -8.29 17.20
N GLN A 94 7.09 -8.86 17.33
CA GLN A 94 6.00 -8.30 18.16
C GLN A 94 5.72 -6.82 17.85
N ASP A 95 5.78 -5.96 18.86
CA ASP A 95 5.47 -4.53 18.78
C ASP A 95 6.51 -3.71 17.98
N LEU A 96 7.71 -4.24 17.77
CA LEU A 96 8.83 -3.53 17.15
C LEU A 96 8.48 -3.01 15.73
N PHE A 97 7.78 -3.82 14.95
CA PHE A 97 7.39 -3.47 13.58
C PHE A 97 5.88 -3.27 13.41
N ALA A 98 5.11 -3.24 14.50
CA ALA A 98 3.65 -3.24 14.45
C ALA A 98 3.07 -2.15 13.55
N HIS A 99 3.62 -0.94 13.56
CA HIS A 99 3.11 0.17 12.74
C HIS A 99 3.62 0.17 11.30
N ALA A 100 4.80 -0.41 11.04
CA ALA A 100 5.34 -0.52 9.70
C ALA A 100 4.77 -1.74 8.96
N VAL A 101 4.87 -2.92 9.57
CA VAL A 101 4.34 -4.17 9.02
C VAL A 101 2.82 -4.20 9.11
N GLY A 102 2.25 -3.77 10.22
CA GLY A 102 0.82 -3.78 10.44
C GLY A 102 0.32 -5.10 11.00
N TYR A 103 -0.94 -5.40 10.68
CA TYR A 103 -1.66 -6.59 11.09
C TYR A 103 -2.62 -7.04 9.97
N SER A 104 -3.06 -8.30 10.02
CA SER A 104 -3.99 -8.89 9.05
C SER A 104 -5.27 -9.46 9.69
N ASP A 105 -5.40 -9.37 11.00
CA ASP A 105 -6.58 -9.74 11.76
C ASP A 105 -7.39 -8.47 12.13
N HIS A 106 -8.71 -8.58 12.25
CA HIS A 106 -9.62 -7.43 12.49
C HIS A 106 -9.45 -6.28 11.46
N GLY A 107 -9.23 -6.64 10.20
CA GLY A 107 -8.88 -5.74 9.12
C GLY A 107 -7.40 -5.86 8.74
N LYS A 108 -6.89 -4.88 8.01
CA LYS A 108 -5.49 -4.87 7.57
C LYS A 108 -4.91 -3.46 7.69
N ALA A 109 -3.67 -3.37 8.14
CA ALA A 109 -2.95 -2.10 8.24
C ALA A 109 -1.49 -2.26 7.80
N GLY A 110 -0.78 -1.14 7.60
CA GLY A 110 0.64 -1.15 7.25
C GLY A 110 0.95 -1.91 5.96
N LEU A 111 2.09 -2.59 5.92
CA LEU A 111 2.50 -3.40 4.77
C LEU A 111 1.57 -4.60 4.52
N GLU A 112 0.92 -5.14 5.56
CA GLU A 112 -0.09 -6.18 5.40
C GLU A 112 -1.26 -5.73 4.53
N ALA A 113 -1.66 -4.47 4.62
CA ALA A 113 -2.68 -3.87 3.77
C ALA A 113 -2.12 -3.50 2.39
N LEU A 114 -0.98 -2.79 2.37
CA LEU A 114 -0.38 -2.25 1.15
C LEU A 114 0.04 -3.36 0.17
N ALA A 115 0.64 -4.42 0.70
CA ALA A 115 1.16 -5.54 -0.09
C ALA A 115 0.18 -6.73 -0.15
N ASN A 116 -1.09 -6.57 0.26
CA ASN A 116 -2.05 -7.65 0.36
C ASN A 116 -2.20 -8.47 -0.92
N PHE A 117 -2.22 -7.80 -2.07
CA PHE A 117 -2.30 -8.48 -3.37
C PHE A 117 -1.10 -9.40 -3.62
N TYR A 118 0.11 -8.91 -3.40
CA TYR A 118 1.34 -9.70 -3.61
C TYR A 118 1.41 -10.87 -2.64
N LEU A 119 1.10 -10.64 -1.38
CA LEU A 119 1.10 -11.69 -0.35
C LEU A 119 0.06 -12.80 -0.62
N LEU A 120 -0.99 -12.52 -1.38
CA LEU A 120 -2.04 -13.46 -1.79
C LEU A 120 -1.96 -13.83 -3.29
N SER A 121 -0.90 -13.42 -3.99
CA SER A 121 -0.58 -13.88 -5.35
C SER A 121 0.50 -14.94 -5.30
N SER A 122 0.50 -15.86 -6.25
CA SER A 122 1.52 -16.90 -6.35
C SER A 122 2.10 -16.92 -7.76
N HIS A 123 3.36 -16.59 -7.88
CA HIS A 123 4.14 -16.72 -9.13
C HIS A 123 4.89 -18.03 -9.22
N MET A 124 4.47 -19.05 -8.47
CA MET A 124 5.03 -20.39 -8.55
C MET A 124 4.90 -20.95 -9.98
N ASN A 125 5.79 -21.89 -10.32
CA ASN A 125 5.75 -22.61 -11.59
C ASN A 125 4.39 -23.31 -11.78
N LEU A 126 3.82 -23.23 -12.98
CA LEU A 126 2.53 -23.84 -13.32
C LEU A 126 2.48 -25.35 -13.01
N ALA A 127 3.61 -26.06 -13.12
CA ALA A 127 3.70 -27.48 -12.78
C ALA A 127 3.50 -27.70 -11.28
N GLU A 128 4.12 -26.88 -10.43
CA GLU A 128 3.97 -26.93 -8.97
C GLU A 128 2.56 -26.53 -8.54
N GLN A 129 1.99 -25.50 -9.15
CA GLN A 129 0.60 -25.11 -8.89
C GLN A 129 -0.37 -26.27 -9.19
N THR A 130 -0.15 -26.96 -10.33
CA THR A 130 -1.00 -28.10 -10.74
C THR A 130 -0.82 -29.28 -9.77
N LEU A 131 0.40 -29.57 -9.34
CA LEU A 131 0.68 -30.63 -8.35
C LEU A 131 0.04 -30.31 -7.00
N ASN A 132 0.13 -29.07 -6.52
CA ASN A 132 -0.53 -28.65 -5.27
C ASN A 132 -2.04 -28.76 -5.39
N GLN A 133 -2.61 -28.36 -6.52
CA GLN A 133 -4.05 -28.48 -6.77
C GLN A 133 -4.54 -29.91 -6.80
N LEU A 134 -3.73 -30.83 -7.39
CA LEU A 134 -4.05 -32.28 -7.40
C LEU A 134 -3.90 -32.90 -6.01
N ALA A 135 -3.01 -32.36 -5.17
CA ALA A 135 -2.77 -32.83 -3.81
C ALA A 135 -3.66 -32.14 -2.77
N ASP A 136 -4.61 -31.31 -3.20
CA ASP A 136 -5.49 -30.47 -2.33
C ASP A 136 -4.68 -29.61 -1.34
N ARG A 137 -3.56 -29.06 -1.82
CA ARG A 137 -2.67 -28.18 -1.04
C ARG A 137 -2.78 -26.76 -1.54
N LYS A 138 -2.76 -25.80 -0.59
CA LYS A 138 -2.67 -24.39 -0.94
C LYS A 138 -1.31 -24.05 -1.54
N ASN A 139 -1.29 -23.08 -2.46
CA ASN A 139 -0.05 -22.51 -2.98
C ASN A 139 0.54 -21.51 -1.99
N LEU A 140 1.86 -21.31 -2.05
CA LEU A 140 2.51 -20.25 -1.27
C LEU A 140 2.36 -18.92 -1.99
N GLY A 141 1.98 -17.88 -1.26
CA GLY A 141 1.97 -16.50 -1.74
C GLY A 141 3.40 -15.94 -1.89
N ASP A 142 3.52 -14.87 -2.65
CA ASP A 142 4.80 -14.21 -2.90
C ASP A 142 5.31 -13.51 -1.64
N ASN A 143 6.62 -13.50 -1.48
CA ASN A 143 7.27 -12.79 -0.38
C ASN A 143 7.50 -11.32 -0.75
N VAL A 144 7.33 -10.45 0.22
CA VAL A 144 7.60 -9.01 0.11
C VAL A 144 8.88 -8.68 0.86
N ILE A 145 9.91 -8.22 0.15
CA ILE A 145 11.16 -7.75 0.74
C ILE A 145 11.04 -6.25 0.93
N THR A 146 11.25 -5.79 2.16
CA THR A 146 11.17 -4.39 2.53
C THR A 146 12.56 -3.74 2.57
N THR A 147 12.60 -2.43 2.75
CA THR A 147 13.83 -1.69 3.02
C THR A 147 14.15 -1.56 4.51
N LEU A 148 13.29 -2.13 5.38
CA LEU A 148 13.44 -2.02 6.82
C LEU A 148 14.66 -2.79 7.31
N ASP A 149 15.44 -2.14 8.16
CA ASP A 149 16.61 -2.68 8.84
C ASP A 149 16.25 -3.00 10.29
N VAL A 150 16.44 -4.27 10.68
CA VAL A 150 16.02 -4.74 12.01
C VAL A 150 16.85 -4.10 13.11
N ASP A 151 18.15 -3.99 12.91
CA ASP A 151 19.06 -3.49 13.94
C ASP A 151 18.87 -1.98 14.14
N LEU A 152 18.66 -1.24 13.04
CA LEU A 152 18.33 0.18 13.10
C LEU A 152 16.96 0.41 13.75
N GLN A 153 15.97 -0.41 13.45
CA GLN A 153 14.63 -0.35 14.08
C GLN A 153 14.72 -0.57 15.59
N GLN A 154 15.49 -1.55 16.02
CA GLN A 154 15.71 -1.82 17.45
C GLN A 154 16.43 -0.64 18.14
N ALA A 155 17.48 -0.10 17.51
CA ALA A 155 18.19 1.05 18.03
C ALA A 155 17.28 2.28 18.15
N ALA A 156 16.44 2.53 17.14
CA ALA A 156 15.48 3.64 17.12
C ALA A 156 14.41 3.47 18.22
N GLN A 157 13.89 2.26 18.41
CA GLN A 157 12.92 1.98 19.48
C GLN A 157 13.57 2.15 20.86
N ALA A 158 14.78 1.64 21.06
CA ALA A 158 15.51 1.78 22.32
C ALA A 158 15.81 3.26 22.65
N ALA A 159 16.18 4.06 21.63
CA ALA A 159 16.43 5.49 21.79
C ALA A 159 15.16 6.28 22.14
N LEU A 160 14.01 5.91 21.59
CA LEU A 160 12.72 6.50 21.93
C LEU A 160 12.28 6.11 23.35
N GLY A 161 12.55 4.87 23.76
CA GLY A 161 12.17 4.33 25.07
C GLY A 161 10.65 4.35 25.27
N ASP A 162 10.21 4.72 26.47
CA ASP A 162 8.78 4.76 26.83
C ASP A 162 8.08 6.08 26.44
N ARG A 163 8.81 6.98 25.76
CA ARG A 163 8.25 8.26 25.36
C ARG A 163 7.22 8.07 24.26
N LYS A 164 6.10 8.77 24.38
CA LYS A 164 5.09 8.87 23.31
C LYS A 164 5.64 9.72 22.17
N GLY A 165 5.78 9.11 20.99
CA GLY A 165 6.36 9.81 19.84
C GLY A 165 6.64 8.88 18.68
N ALA A 166 7.46 9.35 17.75
CA ALA A 166 7.82 8.62 16.54
C ALA A 166 9.28 8.86 16.16
N VAL A 167 9.89 7.86 15.52
CA VAL A 167 11.19 7.96 14.86
C VAL A 167 11.07 7.39 13.45
N VAL A 168 11.61 8.11 12.47
CA VAL A 168 11.76 7.60 11.11
C VAL A 168 13.20 7.83 10.64
N ALA A 169 13.79 6.81 10.02
CA ALA A 169 15.08 6.89 9.35
C ALA A 169 14.89 6.65 7.86
N LEU A 170 15.42 7.56 7.06
CA LEU A 170 15.29 7.58 5.60
C LEU A 170 16.67 7.64 4.95
N GLU A 171 16.82 6.93 3.85
CA GLU A 171 17.95 7.10 2.96
C GLU A 171 17.68 8.32 2.05
N PRO A 172 18.45 9.41 2.14
CA PRO A 172 18.08 10.67 1.48
C PRO A 172 18.09 10.60 -0.05
N ASP A 173 18.99 9.79 -0.62
CA ASP A 173 19.17 9.69 -2.07
C ASP A 173 18.05 8.91 -2.76
N THR A 174 17.42 7.97 -2.05
CA THR A 174 16.42 7.06 -2.62
C THR A 174 15.03 7.22 -2.02
N GLY A 175 14.93 7.83 -0.83
CA GLY A 175 13.71 7.92 -0.06
C GLY A 175 13.31 6.61 0.64
N LYS A 176 14.18 5.59 0.64
CA LYS A 176 13.89 4.32 1.32
C LYS A 176 13.72 4.53 2.81
N ILE A 177 12.66 3.95 3.37
CA ILE A 177 12.43 3.93 4.81
C ILE A 177 13.21 2.76 5.39
N LEU A 178 14.21 3.06 6.23
CA LEU A 178 15.06 2.08 6.87
C LEU A 178 14.55 1.69 8.25
N ALA A 179 13.93 2.63 8.97
CA ALA A 179 13.26 2.38 10.24
C ALA A 179 12.04 3.27 10.40
N MET A 180 11.00 2.75 11.05
CA MET A 180 9.74 3.45 11.33
C MET A 180 9.20 2.97 12.68
N VAL A 181 9.37 3.79 13.72
CA VAL A 181 8.95 3.50 15.09
C VAL A 181 7.85 4.47 15.50
N SER A 182 6.78 3.95 16.07
CA SER A 182 5.70 4.73 16.68
C SER A 182 5.38 4.17 18.06
N ARG A 183 5.35 5.02 19.08
CA ARG A 183 5.09 4.64 20.48
C ARG A 183 3.96 5.48 21.09
N PRO A 184 3.13 4.91 21.98
CA PRO A 184 3.09 3.49 22.34
C PRO A 184 2.66 2.61 21.17
N GLY A 185 3.10 1.36 21.17
CA GLY A 185 2.78 0.34 20.18
C GLY A 185 1.74 -0.67 20.68
N PHE A 186 1.55 -1.72 19.89
CA PHE A 186 0.70 -2.87 20.19
C PHE A 186 1.41 -4.14 19.67
N ASP A 187 1.06 -5.32 20.18
CA ASP A 187 1.53 -6.59 19.62
C ASP A 187 0.51 -7.12 18.62
N PRO A 188 0.86 -7.26 17.32
CA PRO A 188 -0.05 -7.84 16.34
C PRO A 188 -0.47 -9.29 16.63
N ASN A 189 0.33 -10.03 17.39
CA ASN A 189 0.01 -11.42 17.73
C ASN A 189 -1.13 -11.53 18.77
N THR A 190 -1.32 -10.50 19.61
CA THR A 190 -2.37 -10.45 20.65
C THR A 190 -3.54 -9.55 20.28
N LEU A 191 -3.50 -8.95 19.09
CA LEU A 191 -4.45 -7.92 18.64
C LEU A 191 -5.91 -8.36 18.81
N GLY A 192 -6.24 -9.61 18.45
CA GLY A 192 -7.62 -10.10 18.54
C GLY A 192 -8.18 -10.10 19.96
N GLN A 193 -7.33 -10.30 20.96
CA GLN A 193 -7.72 -10.28 22.37
C GLN A 193 -7.84 -8.86 22.93
N GLU A 194 -7.06 -7.94 22.41
CA GLU A 194 -6.98 -6.55 22.88
C GLU A 194 -7.80 -5.57 22.04
N TRP A 195 -8.43 -6.04 20.94
CA TRP A 195 -9.07 -5.20 19.94
C TRP A 195 -10.06 -4.21 20.53
N GLU A 196 -11.02 -4.67 21.33
CA GLU A 196 -12.03 -3.81 21.95
C GLU A 196 -11.41 -2.70 22.82
N THR A 197 -10.32 -3.00 23.51
CA THR A 197 -9.59 -2.04 24.32
C THR A 197 -8.85 -1.02 23.44
N LEU A 198 -8.22 -1.50 22.37
CA LEU A 198 -7.43 -0.65 21.48
C LEU A 198 -8.27 0.33 20.67
N ILE A 199 -9.50 -0.05 20.29
CA ILE A 199 -10.45 0.81 19.54
C ILE A 199 -11.34 1.66 20.44
N SER A 200 -11.34 1.42 21.75
CA SER A 200 -12.18 2.16 22.69
C SER A 200 -11.92 3.66 22.61
N GLY A 201 -13.01 4.47 22.66
CA GLY A 201 -12.93 5.92 22.71
C GLY A 201 -12.19 6.48 23.93
N ASP A 202 -12.08 5.68 24.99
CA ASP A 202 -11.33 6.02 26.21
C ASP A 202 -9.83 5.71 26.10
N ASN A 203 -9.37 5.11 24.97
CA ASN A 203 -7.97 4.80 24.73
C ASN A 203 -7.16 6.07 24.41
N THR A 204 -6.73 6.80 25.45
CA THR A 204 -5.91 8.02 25.33
C THR A 204 -4.50 7.74 24.79
N GLN A 205 -4.07 6.49 24.80
CA GLN A 205 -2.75 6.09 24.29
C GLN A 205 -2.70 6.07 22.77
N ALA A 206 -3.84 5.80 22.09
CA ALA A 206 -3.95 5.71 20.64
C ALA A 206 -2.83 4.81 20.04
N GLN A 207 -2.75 3.58 20.53
CA GLN A 207 -1.69 2.62 20.19
C GLN A 207 -1.72 2.23 18.72
N LEU A 208 -2.91 2.14 18.09
CA LEU A 208 -3.05 1.83 16.66
C LEU A 208 -2.63 2.99 15.74
N LEU A 209 -2.45 4.20 16.28
CA LEU A 209 -2.05 5.36 15.49
C LEU A 209 -0.57 5.26 15.07
N ASN A 210 -0.32 5.17 13.78
CA ASN A 210 1.04 5.32 13.26
C ASN A 210 1.44 6.81 13.29
N ARG A 211 2.16 7.21 14.32
CA ARG A 211 2.58 8.59 14.56
C ARG A 211 3.58 9.12 13.54
N VAL A 212 4.27 8.23 12.80
CA VAL A 212 5.19 8.64 11.73
C VAL A 212 4.40 9.18 10.54
N SER A 213 3.33 8.47 10.12
CA SER A 213 2.57 8.81 8.90
C SER A 213 1.30 9.61 9.16
N GLN A 214 0.72 9.53 10.38
CA GLN A 214 -0.58 10.12 10.73
C GLN A 214 -0.49 11.15 11.86
N GLY A 215 0.66 11.21 12.55
CA GLY A 215 0.88 12.18 13.62
C GLY A 215 1.04 13.60 13.07
N VAL A 216 0.35 14.54 13.65
CA VAL A 216 0.46 15.98 13.34
C VAL A 216 1.16 16.67 14.49
N TYR A 217 2.34 17.24 14.22
CA TYR A 217 3.18 17.89 15.21
C TYR A 217 3.53 19.32 14.77
N PRO A 218 3.60 20.28 15.71
CA PRO A 218 4.10 21.61 15.38
C PRO A 218 5.59 21.51 14.98
N PRO A 219 5.97 21.97 13.80
CA PRO A 219 7.33 21.77 13.26
C PRO A 219 8.40 22.56 14.02
N GLY A 220 8.03 23.65 14.67
CA GLY A 220 8.99 24.51 15.35
C GLY A 220 10.13 24.95 14.42
N SER A 221 11.37 24.93 14.93
CA SER A 221 12.56 25.35 14.18
C SER A 221 12.88 24.49 12.94
N THR A 222 12.32 23.29 12.80
CA THR A 222 12.48 22.47 11.58
C THR A 222 11.81 23.13 10.38
N PHE A 223 10.80 23.99 10.59
CA PHE A 223 10.18 24.74 9.50
C PHE A 223 11.11 25.75 8.83
N LYS A 224 12.23 26.13 9.49
CA LYS A 224 13.24 27.02 8.90
C LYS A 224 13.86 26.43 7.64
N ILE A 225 13.90 25.11 7.51
CA ILE A 225 14.36 24.45 6.27
C ILE A 225 13.45 24.83 5.10
N VAL A 226 12.14 24.81 5.29
CA VAL A 226 11.15 25.19 4.27
C VAL A 226 11.32 26.68 3.92
N THR A 227 11.46 27.53 4.92
CA THR A 227 11.67 28.99 4.73
C THR A 227 12.97 29.27 3.96
N ALA A 228 14.07 28.55 4.28
CA ALA A 228 15.34 28.70 3.58
C ALA A 228 15.23 28.21 2.13
N LEU A 229 14.55 27.09 1.86
CA LEU A 229 14.34 26.59 0.50
C LEU A 229 13.51 27.56 -0.33
N GLU A 230 12.46 28.18 0.26
CA GLU A 230 11.68 29.19 -0.45
C GLU A 230 12.52 30.43 -0.77
N TYR A 231 13.34 30.91 0.19
CA TYR A 231 14.26 32.02 -0.05
C TYR A 231 15.23 31.72 -1.21
N ILE A 232 15.82 30.51 -1.22
CA ILE A 232 16.71 30.06 -2.32
C ILE A 232 15.97 30.02 -3.65
N ARG A 233 14.70 29.58 -3.67
CA ARG A 233 13.88 29.55 -4.86
C ARG A 233 13.60 30.93 -5.43
N GLU A 234 13.32 31.90 -4.56
CA GLU A 234 13.07 33.29 -4.95
C GLU A 234 14.34 34.03 -5.35
N HIS A 235 15.50 33.65 -4.80
CA HIS A 235 16.79 34.31 -4.99
C HIS A 235 17.87 33.34 -5.49
N PRO A 236 17.69 32.66 -6.65
CA PRO A 236 18.52 31.53 -7.06
C PRO A 236 20.00 31.91 -7.27
N ASN A 237 20.29 33.20 -7.63
CA ASN A 237 21.64 33.68 -7.93
C ASN A 237 22.27 34.47 -6.78
N THR A 238 21.51 34.88 -5.77
CA THR A 238 21.96 35.82 -4.72
C THR A 238 21.73 35.32 -3.30
N TRP A 239 21.14 34.13 -3.11
CA TRP A 239 20.82 33.58 -1.78
C TRP A 239 22.06 33.47 -0.86
N GLN A 240 23.25 33.26 -1.43
CA GLN A 240 24.53 33.18 -0.67
C GLN A 240 25.00 34.52 -0.12
N GLU A 241 24.53 35.64 -0.69
CA GLU A 241 24.86 36.99 -0.28
C GLU A 241 24.01 37.49 0.90
N PHE A 242 23.00 36.66 1.31
CA PHE A 242 22.12 36.99 2.42
C PHE A 242 22.92 37.10 3.73
N SER A 243 22.85 38.24 4.35
CA SER A 243 23.35 38.47 5.69
C SER A 243 22.32 39.26 6.51
N PHE A 244 22.25 38.96 7.79
CA PHE A 244 21.37 39.62 8.72
C PHE A 244 22.10 39.85 10.04
N ASP A 245 22.15 41.11 10.48
CA ASP A 245 22.74 41.49 11.75
C ASP A 245 21.68 41.27 12.85
N CYS A 246 21.97 40.31 13.75
CA CYS A 246 21.05 39.93 14.84
C CYS A 246 21.46 40.72 16.11
N ASP A 247 20.74 41.77 16.40
CA ASP A 247 20.89 42.59 17.63
C ASP A 247 20.04 42.13 18.80
N GLY A 248 19.27 41.00 18.62
CA GLY A 248 18.39 40.47 19.66
C GLY A 248 16.97 41.08 19.64
N SER A 249 16.69 42.00 18.72
CA SER A 249 15.34 42.57 18.50
C SER A 249 14.88 42.31 17.05
N TYR A 250 13.59 42.17 16.88
CA TYR A 250 12.93 42.10 15.58
C TYR A 250 11.69 42.99 15.60
N GLU A 251 11.65 44.00 14.75
CA GLU A 251 10.53 44.89 14.54
C GLU A 251 9.65 44.46 13.36
#